data_d867758222a66797885e333917e4bdf8
#
_entry.id   d867758222a66797885e333917e4bdf8
#
_cell.length_a   1.000
_cell.length_b   1.000
_cell.length_c   1.000
_cell.angle_alpha   90.00
_cell.angle_beta   90.00
_cell.angle_gamma   90.00
#
_symmetry.space_group_name_H-M   'P 1'
#
loop_
_entity.id
_entity.type
_entity.pdbx_description
1 polymer ?
#
loop_
_entity_poly.entity_id
_entity_poly.type
_entity_poly.pdbx_seq_one_letter_code
_entity_poly.pdbx_strand_id
1 'polypeptide(L)' 'MSSSMKILSLNCHGLGIPKVVQELRCLIREEDPKLLFLSETKLDQDGFRRLKRKLDFQLGFEVPIVGLGGV' A
#
# COMPACT_ATOMS: atom_id res chain seq x y z
N MET A 1 23.15 2.81 -14.62
CA MET A 1 22.28 2.30 -13.99
C MET A 1 20.94 2.55 -14.40
N SER A 2 20.22 1.67 -14.46
CA SER A 2 18.93 1.90 -14.98
C SER A 2 18.05 2.40 -13.89
N SER A 3 17.27 3.35 -14.18
CA SER A 3 16.34 3.87 -13.25
C SER A 3 15.00 3.25 -13.53
N SER A 4 14.92 1.96 -13.49
CA SER A 4 13.67 1.31 -13.80
C SER A 4 12.65 1.62 -12.71
N MET A 5 11.44 1.89 -13.13
CA MET A 5 10.35 2.11 -12.22
C MET A 5 9.90 0.78 -11.67
N LYS A 6 9.88 0.65 -10.37
CA LYS A 6 9.41 -0.58 -9.75
C LYS A 6 7.94 -0.42 -9.40
N ILE A 7 7.12 -1.23 -10.00
CA ILE A 7 5.68 -1.22 -9.74
C ILE A 7 5.29 -2.55 -9.14
N LEU A 8 4.65 -2.51 -7.98
CA LEU A 8 4.18 -3.71 -7.30
C LEU A 8 2.66 -3.77 -7.35
N SER A 9 2.15 -4.97 -7.51
CA SER A 9 0.72 -5.18 -7.53
C SER A 9 0.39 -6.26 -6.51
N LEU A 10 -0.43 -5.95 -5.55
CA LEU A 10 -0.79 -6.88 -4.49
C LEU A 10 -2.29 -7.07 -4.42
N ASN A 11 -2.67 -8.31 -4.18
CA ASN A 11 -4.06 -8.65 -3.96
C ASN A 11 -4.27 -8.80 -2.47
N CYS A 12 -4.88 -7.79 -1.85
CA CYS A 12 -5.07 -7.79 -0.42
C CYS A 12 -6.48 -8.23 -0.10
N HIS A 13 -6.60 -9.31 0.63
CA HIS A 13 -7.93 -9.78 1.01
C HIS A 13 -8.40 -9.06 2.26
N GLY A 14 -8.54 -7.74 2.16
CA GLY A 14 -9.00 -6.96 3.30
C GLY A 14 -7.85 -6.32 4.05
N LEU A 15 -7.71 -5.00 3.91
CA LEU A 15 -6.64 -4.27 4.58
C LEU A 15 -6.96 -3.89 6.01
N GLY A 16 -8.11 -4.30 6.50
CA GLY A 16 -8.46 -4.04 7.90
C GLY A 16 -7.74 -4.95 8.88
N ILE A 17 -7.03 -5.95 8.40
CA ILE A 17 -6.34 -6.91 9.24
C ILE A 17 -4.93 -6.37 9.55
N PRO A 18 -4.59 -6.22 10.83
CA PRO A 18 -3.27 -5.66 11.20
C PRO A 18 -2.09 -6.42 10.60
N LYS A 19 -2.23 -7.74 10.48
CA LYS A 19 -1.16 -8.55 9.93
C LYS A 19 -0.86 -8.17 8.48
N VAL A 20 -1.90 -7.92 7.70
CA VAL A 20 -1.74 -7.53 6.30
C VAL A 20 -1.07 -6.18 6.20
N VAL A 21 -1.46 -5.25 7.06
CA VAL A 21 -0.85 -3.92 7.07
C VAL A 21 0.62 -4.01 7.42
N GLN A 22 0.95 -4.87 8.36
CA GLN A 22 2.33 -5.03 8.78
C GLN A 22 3.19 -5.63 7.66
N GLU A 23 2.67 -6.61 6.95
CA GLU A 23 3.36 -7.19 5.81
C GLU A 23 3.55 -6.17 4.70
N LEU A 24 2.54 -5.35 4.49
CA LEU A 24 2.60 -4.32 3.47
C LEU A 24 3.70 -3.31 3.79
N ARG A 25 3.81 -2.92 5.05
CA ARG A 25 4.86 -2.00 5.47
C ARG A 25 6.25 -2.58 5.20
N CYS A 26 6.44 -3.84 5.56
CA CYS A 26 7.72 -4.49 5.33
C CYS A 26 8.05 -4.52 3.85
N LEU A 27 7.07 -4.85 3.03
CA LEU A 27 7.26 -4.94 1.60
C LEU A 27 7.65 -3.59 1.01
N ILE A 28 6.98 -2.54 1.43
CA ILE A 28 7.28 -1.20 0.94
C ILE A 28 8.70 -0.80 1.31
N ARG A 29 9.11 -1.12 2.51
CA ARG A 29 10.45 -0.75 2.97
C ARG A 29 11.53 -1.55 2.26
N GLU A 30 11.27 -2.81 1.95
CA GLU A 30 12.26 -3.65 1.29
C GLU A 30 12.35 -3.38 -0.19
N GLU A 31 11.20 -3.25 -0.84
CA GLU A 31 11.17 -3.12 -2.29
C GLU A 31 11.25 -1.67 -2.76
N ASP A 32 10.82 -0.75 -1.92
CA ASP A 32 10.83 0.68 -2.27
C ASP A 32 10.20 0.91 -3.64
N PRO A 33 8.96 0.50 -3.85
CA PRO A 33 8.34 0.63 -5.17
C PRO A 33 8.01 2.07 -5.49
N LYS A 34 8.05 2.39 -6.78
CA LYS A 34 7.65 3.69 -7.25
C LYS A 34 6.15 3.83 -7.26
N LEU A 35 5.43 2.72 -7.41
CA LEU A 35 3.99 2.72 -7.40
C LEU A 35 3.49 1.38 -6.89
N LEU A 36 2.48 1.44 -6.05
CA LEU A 36 1.93 0.23 -5.45
C LEU A 36 0.44 0.16 -5.75
N PHE A 37 0.02 -0.90 -6.41
CA PHE A 37 -1.39 -1.15 -6.70
C PHE A 37 -1.93 -2.15 -5.70
N LEU A 38 -3.01 -1.78 -5.02
CA LEU A 38 -3.67 -2.69 -4.08
C LEU A 38 -5.07 -2.99 -4.59
N SER A 39 -5.40 -4.27 -4.69
CA SER A 39 -6.74 -4.68 -5.11
C SER A 39 -7.42 -5.42 -3.98
N GLU A 40 -8.75 -5.42 -4.00
CA GLU A 40 -9.58 -6.09 -3.01
C GLU A 40 -9.25 -5.65 -1.59
N THR A 41 -9.06 -4.36 -1.42
CA THR A 41 -8.75 -3.83 -0.09
C THR A 41 -9.94 -3.90 0.85
N LYS A 42 -11.15 -3.92 0.29
CA LYS A 42 -12.40 -3.95 1.05
C LYS A 42 -12.53 -2.77 1.98
N LEU A 43 -11.95 -1.65 1.57
CA LEU A 43 -12.07 -0.40 2.30
C LEU A 43 -12.75 0.63 1.42
N ASP A 44 -13.58 1.48 2.03
CA ASP A 44 -14.13 2.58 1.29
C ASP A 44 -13.07 3.68 1.16
N GLN A 45 -13.43 4.80 0.55
CA GLN A 45 -12.47 5.86 0.32
C GLN A 45 -11.89 6.40 1.63
N ASP A 46 -12.73 6.57 2.61
CA ASP A 46 -12.27 7.10 3.89
C ASP A 46 -11.34 6.12 4.60
N GLY A 47 -11.69 4.85 4.59
CA GLY A 47 -10.85 3.84 5.20
C GLY A 47 -9.51 3.73 4.52
N PHE A 48 -9.50 3.78 3.19
CA PHE A 48 -8.26 3.71 2.44
C PHE A 48 -7.38 4.93 2.70
N ARG A 49 -8.00 6.10 2.77
CA ARG A 49 -7.25 7.33 3.04
C ARG A 49 -6.62 7.31 4.42
N ARG A 50 -7.35 6.81 5.40
CA ARG A 50 -6.82 6.69 6.77
C ARG A 50 -5.63 5.72 6.81
N LEU A 51 -5.76 4.61 6.10
CA LEU A 51 -4.69 3.63 6.06
C LEU A 51 -3.44 4.21 5.41
N LYS A 52 -3.62 4.90 4.30
CA LYS A 52 -2.49 5.51 3.61
C LYS A 52 -1.79 6.52 4.50
N ARG A 53 -2.57 7.34 5.20
CA ARG A 53 -1.99 8.33 6.10
C ARG A 53 -1.21 7.67 7.22
N LYS A 54 -1.75 6.58 7.76
CA LYS A 54 -1.08 5.85 8.82
C LYS A 54 0.23 5.25 8.31
N LEU A 55 0.23 4.69 7.13
CA LEU A 55 1.44 4.14 6.53
C LEU A 55 2.49 5.21 6.28
N ASP A 56 2.06 6.35 5.75
CA ASP A 56 2.98 7.46 5.52
C ASP A 56 3.64 7.90 6.82
N PHE A 57 2.86 7.98 7.87
CA PHE A 57 3.38 8.41 9.16
C PHE A 57 4.38 7.41 9.71
N GLN A 58 4.06 6.13 9.63
CA GLN A 58 4.93 5.09 10.19
C GLN A 58 6.20 4.91 9.39
N LEU A 59 6.12 5.08 8.08
CA LEU A 59 7.28 4.91 7.21
C LEU A 59 8.14 6.16 7.12
N GLY A 60 7.58 7.31 7.43
CA GLY A 60 8.32 8.55 7.37
C GLY A 60 8.41 9.16 5.98
N PHE A 61 7.66 8.65 5.02
CA PHE A 61 7.63 9.21 3.68
C PHE A 61 6.29 8.87 3.04
N GLU A 62 5.95 9.59 1.99
CA GLU A 62 4.69 9.39 1.30
C GLU A 62 4.77 8.14 0.43
N VAL A 63 3.75 7.28 0.53
CA VAL A 63 3.71 6.02 -0.20
C VAL A 63 2.84 6.17 -1.42
N PRO A 64 3.36 5.89 -2.62
CA PRO A 64 2.56 5.99 -3.85
C PRO A 64 1.66 4.76 -4.00
N ILE A 65 0.48 4.81 -3.41
CA ILE A 65 -0.45 3.69 -3.43
C ILE A 65 -1.70 4.05 -4.21
N VAL A 66 -2.15 3.12 -5.04
CA VAL A 66 -3.41 3.24 -5.76
C VAL A 66 -4.28 2.07 -5.37
N GLY A 67 -5.48 2.35 -4.89
CA GLY A 67 -6.43 1.32 -4.54
C GLY A 67 -7.34 1.02 -5.72
N LEU A 68 -7.48 -0.25 -6.05
CA LEU A 68 -8.28 -0.68 -7.18
C LEU A 68 -9.50 -1.45 -6.70
N GLY A 69 -10.68 -0.98 -7.11
CA GLY A 69 -11.91 -1.71 -6.93
C GLY A 69 -12.12 -2.31 -5.57
N GLY A 70 -12.03 -1.55 -4.55
CA GLY A 70 -12.08 -2.08 -3.24
C GLY A 70 -13.46 -2.24 -2.63
N VAL A 71 -14.45 -1.78 -3.28
CA VAL A 71 -15.78 -1.76 -2.66
C VAL A 71 -16.66 -2.86 -3.17
#